data_c439b2a12cc38724e6d465e1a08e33ff
#
_entry.id   c439b2a12cc38724e6d465e1a08e33ff
#
_cell.length_a   1.000
_cell.length_b   1.000
_cell.length_c   1.000
_cell.angle_alpha   90.00
_cell.angle_beta   90.00
_cell.angle_gamma   90.00
#
_symmetry.space_group_name_H-M   'P 1'
#
loop_
_entity.id
_entity.type
_entity.pdbx_description
1 polymer ?
#
loop_
_entity_poly.entity_id
_entity_poly.type
_entity_poly.pdbx_seq_one_letter_code
_entity_poly.pdbx_strand_id
1 'polypeptide(L)'
;MKSKRGSKPPIKSGKVKAKVIYLTRRPPGKTSGGAARLERDTMGEMEVPADAYYGVQTARAVENFPISSLRVPRAMIRALGLIKWAAARVNTELGFLDPKIAKAIRHAAQEVIDGRLDDQFPVDIFQTGSGTSSNMNTNEVIANRAAELLGGKLGSKLVHPNDHVNMGQSSNDVIPSAIHLAALEQIDKALIPALKRLYTALAAKAKEFDPIVKIGRTHLQDATPIRLGQEFSGYARQIELGIQRVERARPSLGELALGGTAVGTGLNTHPEFALRVISLLARETKCPLREARNHFEAQAAQDALVETSGALKTVAVSLMKIANDLRWLGSGPRCGLAEILLPETQPGSSIMPGKVNPVIAESVMMVSVQVIGNDAAITAGGQAGNFELLVMLPVMAHNLLQSIALLARASENFASRCVEGIAADQERCRASIEQSLAMCTALAPEIGYEAAAQIAKEAYKTGKTVREVALTKKILPESRLNHLLDPWRMTEPGLTGGKPGGAGG
;
A
#
# COMPACT_ATOMS: atom_id res chain seq x y z
N MET A 1 -48.85 35.49 -49.96
CA MET A 1 -47.83 36.25 -49.24
C MET A 1 -46.66 35.33 -49.00
N LYS A 2 -45.50 35.59 -49.66
CA LYS A 2 -44.29 34.75 -49.63
C LYS A 2 -43.40 35.14 -48.44
N SER A 3 -43.12 34.22 -47.52
CA SER A 3 -42.18 34.36 -46.41
C SER A 3 -40.75 34.16 -46.91
N LYS A 4 -39.89 35.18 -46.74
CA LYS A 4 -38.46 35.16 -47.06
C LYS A 4 -37.71 34.40 -45.95
N ARG A 5 -37.05 33.28 -46.30
CA ARG A 5 -36.03 32.62 -45.44
C ARG A 5 -34.70 33.37 -45.58
N GLY A 6 -34.23 33.95 -44.48
CA GLY A 6 -32.89 34.51 -44.40
C GLY A 6 -31.82 33.41 -44.22
N SER A 7 -30.85 33.40 -45.10
CA SER A 7 -29.67 32.52 -45.06
C SER A 7 -28.67 33.03 -44.05
N LYS A 8 -28.23 32.18 -43.11
CA LYS A 8 -27.09 32.43 -42.22
C LYS A 8 -25.77 32.24 -42.98
N PRO A 9 -24.76 33.08 -42.75
CA PRO A 9 -23.45 32.90 -43.38
C PRO A 9 -22.69 31.70 -42.80
N PRO A 10 -21.73 31.08 -43.55
CA PRO A 10 -21.01 29.91 -43.13
C PRO A 10 -19.96 30.27 -42.07
N ILE A 11 -19.91 29.45 -41.01
CA ILE A 11 -18.90 29.50 -39.94
C ILE A 11 -17.56 29.01 -40.54
N LYS A 12 -16.58 29.89 -40.62
CA LYS A 12 -15.20 29.53 -40.99
C LYS A 12 -14.60 28.62 -39.89
N SER A 13 -14.32 27.36 -40.22
CA SER A 13 -13.57 26.44 -39.36
C SER A 13 -12.11 26.88 -39.29
N GLY A 14 -11.76 27.63 -38.25
CA GLY A 14 -10.37 27.86 -37.87
C GLY A 14 -9.75 26.56 -37.33
N LYS A 15 -8.84 25.97 -38.07
CA LYS A 15 -8.02 24.87 -37.56
C LYS A 15 -7.15 25.39 -36.41
N VAL A 16 -7.62 25.20 -35.14
CA VAL A 16 -6.78 25.36 -33.96
C VAL A 16 -5.80 24.19 -33.99
N LYS A 17 -4.57 24.43 -34.39
CA LYS A 17 -3.46 23.49 -34.17
C LYS A 17 -3.22 23.46 -32.66
N ALA A 18 -3.76 22.48 -31.96
CA ALA A 18 -3.38 22.17 -30.59
C ALA A 18 -1.89 21.84 -30.60
N LYS A 19 -1.07 22.75 -30.06
CA LYS A 19 0.32 22.49 -29.76
C LYS A 19 0.31 21.55 -28.56
N VAL A 20 0.47 20.24 -28.78
CA VAL A 20 0.72 19.28 -27.71
C VAL A 20 2.08 19.66 -27.11
N ILE A 21 2.07 20.30 -25.97
CA ILE A 21 3.26 20.56 -25.18
C ILE A 21 3.61 19.23 -24.53
N TYR A 22 4.45 18.44 -25.19
CA TYR A 22 5.16 17.37 -24.50
C TYR A 22 6.04 18.02 -23.46
N LEU A 23 5.79 17.75 -22.18
CA LEU A 23 6.72 18.04 -21.10
C LEU A 23 7.95 17.13 -21.29
N THR A 24 8.75 17.40 -22.28
CA THR A 24 10.06 16.80 -22.44
C THR A 24 10.99 17.43 -21.40
N ARG A 25 11.00 16.91 -20.17
CA ARG A 25 12.25 16.91 -19.44
C ARG A 25 13.21 16.06 -20.29
N ARG A 26 14.35 16.64 -20.68
CA ARG A 26 15.41 15.90 -21.36
C ARG A 26 15.63 14.58 -20.64
N PRO A 27 15.71 13.44 -21.38
CA PRO A 27 16.10 12.18 -20.76
C PRO A 27 17.43 12.41 -20.03
N PRO A 28 17.62 11.83 -18.82
CA PRO A 28 18.93 11.82 -18.18
C PRO A 28 19.85 10.95 -19.03
N GLY A 29 20.62 11.57 -19.91
CA GLY A 29 21.47 10.86 -20.88
C GLY A 29 22.13 11.78 -21.90
N LYS A 30 21.65 12.99 -22.10
CA LYS A 30 22.43 14.06 -22.79
C LYS A 30 22.84 15.07 -21.75
N THR A 31 23.89 14.74 -21.00
CA THR A 31 24.69 15.71 -20.28
C THR A 31 25.29 16.65 -21.35
N SER A 32 24.99 17.91 -21.23
CA SER A 32 25.68 18.97 -22.01
C SER A 32 27.19 18.82 -21.78
N GLY A 33 27.93 18.21 -22.72
CA GLY A 33 29.38 18.24 -22.77
C GLY A 33 30.14 17.22 -21.89
N GLY A 34 29.52 16.15 -21.37
CA GLY A 34 30.22 15.07 -20.67
C GLY A 34 30.93 14.11 -21.63
N ALA A 35 32.13 13.60 -21.24
CA ALA A 35 32.82 12.57 -21.99
C ALA A 35 31.94 11.31 -22.13
N ALA A 36 31.95 10.70 -23.32
CA ALA A 36 31.28 9.41 -23.57
C ALA A 36 32.34 8.34 -23.85
N ARG A 37 32.01 7.11 -23.54
CA ARG A 37 32.74 5.93 -23.96
C ARG A 37 31.91 5.13 -24.96
N LEU A 38 32.55 4.52 -25.93
CA LEU A 38 31.91 3.69 -26.93
C LEU A 38 31.87 2.24 -26.40
N GLU A 39 30.67 1.65 -26.30
CA GLU A 39 30.47 0.25 -25.97
C GLU A 39 29.77 -0.47 -27.11
N ARG A 40 29.94 -1.81 -27.18
CA ARG A 40 29.38 -2.65 -28.24
C ARG A 40 28.62 -3.82 -27.65
N ASP A 41 27.42 -4.09 -28.18
CA ASP A 41 26.66 -5.31 -28.01
C ASP A 41 26.41 -6.03 -29.36
N THR A 42 25.49 -7.00 -29.36
CA THR A 42 25.12 -7.75 -30.58
C THR A 42 24.41 -6.90 -31.65
N MET A 43 23.90 -5.74 -31.28
CA MET A 43 23.22 -4.80 -32.18
C MET A 43 24.13 -3.71 -32.75
N GLY A 44 25.39 -3.62 -32.28
CA GLY A 44 26.37 -2.64 -32.72
C GLY A 44 26.87 -1.73 -31.59
N GLU A 45 27.51 -0.64 -31.99
CA GLU A 45 28.11 0.35 -31.08
C GLU A 45 27.12 1.40 -30.61
N MET A 46 27.33 1.90 -29.40
CA MET A 46 26.53 2.96 -28.80
C MET A 46 27.36 3.75 -27.78
N GLU A 47 27.15 5.06 -27.71
CA GLU A 47 27.71 5.92 -26.69
C GLU A 47 27.05 5.73 -25.32
N VAL A 48 27.89 5.57 -24.29
CA VAL A 48 27.48 5.49 -22.88
C VAL A 48 28.23 6.59 -22.14
N PRO A 49 27.62 7.30 -21.15
CA PRO A 49 28.35 8.29 -20.35
C PRO A 49 29.63 7.68 -19.76
N ALA A 50 30.75 8.40 -19.83
CA ALA A 50 32.06 7.83 -19.48
C ALA A 50 32.18 7.38 -18.03
N ASP A 51 31.42 8.01 -17.12
CA ASP A 51 31.40 7.77 -15.67
C ASP A 51 30.28 6.79 -15.22
N ALA A 52 29.36 6.41 -16.13
CA ALA A 52 28.27 5.52 -15.77
C ALA A 52 28.74 4.08 -15.54
N TYR A 53 28.27 3.43 -14.47
CA TYR A 53 28.50 1.99 -14.27
C TYR A 53 27.55 1.13 -15.12
N TYR A 54 26.42 1.64 -15.57
CA TYR A 54 25.62 0.90 -16.56
C TYR A 54 26.30 0.91 -17.93
N GLY A 55 25.92 -0.03 -18.79
CA GLY A 55 26.53 -0.22 -20.09
C GLY A 55 25.55 0.00 -21.24
N VAL A 56 25.91 -0.54 -22.40
CA VAL A 56 25.23 -0.34 -23.68
C VAL A 56 23.79 -0.84 -23.70
N GLN A 57 23.48 -1.96 -23.06
CA GLN A 57 22.10 -2.48 -23.05
C GLN A 57 21.16 -1.61 -22.22
N THR A 58 21.64 -1.08 -21.10
CA THR A 58 20.91 -0.08 -20.30
C THR A 58 20.73 1.22 -21.07
N ALA A 59 21.76 1.71 -21.74
CA ALA A 59 21.67 2.93 -22.54
C ALA A 59 20.59 2.80 -23.64
N ARG A 60 20.54 1.65 -24.34
CA ARG A 60 19.46 1.35 -25.31
C ARG A 60 18.08 1.33 -24.67
N ALA A 61 17.95 0.73 -23.46
CA ALA A 61 16.68 0.70 -22.76
C ALA A 61 16.20 2.11 -22.37
N VAL A 62 17.10 2.98 -21.93
CA VAL A 62 16.77 4.38 -21.63
C VAL A 62 16.33 5.14 -22.88
N GLU A 63 16.95 4.87 -24.02
CA GLU A 63 16.56 5.49 -25.29
C GLU A 63 15.21 4.94 -25.81
N ASN A 64 14.97 3.62 -25.66
CA ASN A 64 13.75 2.97 -26.13
C ASN A 64 12.52 3.30 -25.29
N PHE A 65 12.68 3.58 -24.00
CA PHE A 65 11.57 3.73 -23.05
C PHE A 65 11.57 5.09 -22.33
N PRO A 66 11.52 6.24 -23.04
CA PRO A 66 11.37 7.56 -22.42
C PRO A 66 9.90 7.86 -22.10
N ILE A 67 9.25 7.03 -21.30
CA ILE A 67 7.78 7.04 -21.11
C ILE A 67 7.40 7.91 -19.91
N SER A 68 8.09 7.75 -18.77
CA SER A 68 7.77 8.47 -17.53
C SER A 68 9.03 8.91 -16.77
N SER A 69 8.81 9.53 -15.61
CA SER A 69 9.89 9.81 -14.66
C SER A 69 10.07 8.72 -13.60
N LEU A 70 9.25 7.67 -13.64
CA LEU A 70 9.30 6.58 -12.68
C LEU A 70 10.51 5.69 -12.93
N ARG A 71 11.10 5.19 -11.86
CA ARG A 71 12.25 4.30 -11.90
C ARG A 71 11.99 3.07 -11.07
N VAL A 72 12.78 2.04 -11.29
CA VAL A 72 12.71 0.80 -10.51
C VAL A 72 12.82 1.11 -9.02
N PRO A 73 11.89 0.62 -8.17
CA PRO A 73 11.91 0.90 -6.74
C PRO A 73 13.19 0.42 -6.07
N ARG A 74 13.68 1.18 -5.08
CA ARG A 74 14.90 0.86 -4.33
C ARG A 74 14.90 -0.57 -3.75
N ALA A 75 13.75 -1.05 -3.27
CA ALA A 75 13.61 -2.41 -2.74
C ALA A 75 13.88 -3.47 -3.81
N MET A 76 13.44 -3.22 -5.05
CA MET A 76 13.70 -4.11 -6.19
C MET A 76 15.19 -4.12 -6.56
N ILE A 77 15.85 -2.95 -6.60
CA ILE A 77 17.30 -2.83 -6.86
C ILE A 77 18.08 -3.63 -5.80
N ARG A 78 17.71 -3.48 -4.53
CA ARG A 78 18.30 -4.24 -3.43
C ARG A 78 18.13 -5.76 -3.61
N ALA A 79 16.94 -6.21 -3.97
CA ALA A 79 16.65 -7.64 -4.17
C ALA A 79 17.44 -8.21 -5.35
N LEU A 80 17.55 -7.47 -6.45
CA LEU A 80 18.42 -7.84 -7.57
C LEU A 80 19.89 -7.96 -7.13
N GLY A 81 20.38 -6.97 -6.39
CA GLY A 81 21.75 -7.03 -5.82
C GLY A 81 21.97 -8.26 -4.94
N LEU A 82 21.01 -8.62 -4.08
CA LEU A 82 21.07 -9.80 -3.22
C LEU A 82 21.14 -11.09 -4.04
N ILE A 83 20.33 -11.22 -5.09
CA ILE A 83 20.36 -12.40 -5.98
C ILE A 83 21.72 -12.52 -6.66
N LYS A 84 22.29 -11.43 -7.21
CA LYS A 84 23.60 -11.47 -7.86
C LYS A 84 24.73 -11.76 -6.88
N TRP A 85 24.67 -11.23 -5.68
CA TRP A 85 25.60 -11.51 -4.59
C TRP A 85 25.59 -13.01 -4.22
N ALA A 86 24.41 -13.59 -4.04
CA ALA A 86 24.24 -14.99 -3.68
C ALA A 86 24.64 -15.93 -4.83
N ALA A 87 24.23 -15.60 -6.06
CA ALA A 87 24.58 -16.38 -7.26
C ALA A 87 26.09 -16.45 -7.49
N ALA A 88 26.81 -15.33 -7.37
CA ALA A 88 28.25 -15.29 -7.51
C ALA A 88 28.94 -16.18 -6.47
N ARG A 89 28.46 -16.20 -5.22
CA ARG A 89 28.98 -17.09 -4.17
C ARG A 89 28.75 -18.55 -4.50
N VAL A 90 27.54 -18.93 -4.86
CA VAL A 90 27.16 -20.31 -5.13
C VAL A 90 27.86 -20.82 -6.38
N ASN A 91 27.97 -20.05 -7.45
CA ASN A 91 28.68 -20.42 -8.66
C ASN A 91 30.22 -20.69 -8.40
N THR A 92 30.80 -19.95 -7.44
CA THR A 92 32.17 -20.23 -6.99
C THR A 92 32.25 -21.53 -6.21
N GLU A 93 31.33 -21.78 -5.28
CA GLU A 93 31.27 -23.01 -4.50
C GLU A 93 31.04 -24.25 -5.39
N LEU A 94 30.34 -24.07 -6.52
CA LEU A 94 30.11 -25.10 -7.53
C LEU A 94 31.26 -25.25 -8.54
N GLY A 95 32.29 -24.38 -8.45
CA GLY A 95 33.49 -24.48 -9.29
C GLY A 95 33.39 -23.85 -10.69
N PHE A 96 32.32 -23.07 -10.97
CA PHE A 96 32.08 -22.43 -12.29
C PHE A 96 32.60 -21.00 -12.40
N LEU A 97 32.72 -20.27 -11.30
CA LEU A 97 33.14 -18.89 -11.31
C LEU A 97 34.49 -18.73 -10.58
N ASP A 98 35.43 -18.04 -11.24
CA ASP A 98 36.74 -17.75 -10.66
C ASP A 98 36.58 -17.01 -9.31
N PRO A 99 37.29 -17.43 -8.25
CA PRO A 99 37.15 -16.87 -6.92
C PRO A 99 37.48 -15.35 -6.82
N LYS A 100 38.41 -14.85 -7.64
CA LYS A 100 38.79 -13.41 -7.66
C LYS A 100 37.68 -12.58 -8.30
N ILE A 101 37.14 -13.07 -9.44
CA ILE A 101 36.00 -12.45 -10.14
C ILE A 101 34.78 -12.46 -9.22
N ALA A 102 34.47 -13.58 -8.61
CA ALA A 102 33.35 -13.72 -7.69
C ALA A 102 33.44 -12.79 -6.47
N LYS A 103 34.64 -12.62 -5.89
CA LYS A 103 34.88 -11.68 -4.80
C LYS A 103 34.59 -10.23 -5.22
N ALA A 104 35.02 -9.83 -6.42
CA ALA A 104 34.77 -8.50 -6.96
C ALA A 104 33.27 -8.28 -7.26
N ILE A 105 32.58 -9.26 -7.86
CA ILE A 105 31.12 -9.23 -8.09
C ILE A 105 30.36 -9.09 -6.77
N ARG A 106 30.71 -9.86 -5.76
CA ARG A 106 30.06 -9.78 -4.45
C ARG A 106 30.26 -8.43 -3.76
N HIS A 107 31.44 -7.82 -3.91
CA HIS A 107 31.69 -6.48 -3.37
C HIS A 107 30.83 -5.43 -4.11
N ALA A 108 30.84 -5.43 -5.44
CA ALA A 108 30.03 -4.53 -6.25
C ALA A 108 28.51 -4.74 -5.98
N ALA A 109 28.05 -5.98 -5.88
CA ALA A 109 26.67 -6.28 -5.51
C ALA A 109 26.31 -5.78 -4.10
N GLN A 110 27.25 -5.82 -3.14
CA GLN A 110 27.04 -5.24 -1.82
C GLN A 110 26.83 -3.72 -1.88
N GLU A 111 27.58 -3.00 -2.73
CA GLU A 111 27.39 -1.56 -2.94
C GLU A 111 25.98 -1.25 -3.52
N VAL A 112 25.47 -2.12 -4.41
CA VAL A 112 24.08 -2.05 -4.92
C VAL A 112 23.07 -2.31 -3.79
N ILE A 113 23.29 -3.33 -2.97
CA ILE A 113 22.47 -3.68 -1.82
C ILE A 113 22.39 -2.51 -0.82
N ASP A 114 23.50 -1.82 -0.59
CA ASP A 114 23.61 -0.69 0.34
C ASP A 114 23.04 0.63 -0.22
N GLY A 115 22.69 0.67 -1.53
CA GLY A 115 22.14 1.86 -2.19
C GLY A 115 23.16 2.88 -2.64
N ARG A 116 24.45 2.54 -2.67
CA ARG A 116 25.53 3.45 -3.08
C ARG A 116 25.55 3.75 -4.57
N LEU A 117 24.84 2.92 -5.36
CA LEU A 117 24.81 2.99 -6.83
C LEU A 117 23.38 3.18 -7.37
N ASP A 118 22.44 3.69 -6.56
CA ASP A 118 21.03 3.82 -6.94
C ASP A 118 20.81 4.76 -8.15
N ASP A 119 21.65 5.77 -8.34
CA ASP A 119 21.66 6.68 -9.47
C ASP A 119 22.04 6.00 -10.80
N GLN A 120 22.62 4.79 -10.74
CA GLN A 120 23.00 3.97 -11.88
C GLN A 120 21.86 3.12 -12.46
N PHE A 121 20.61 3.34 -11.98
CA PHE A 121 19.42 2.62 -12.43
C PHE A 121 18.42 3.55 -13.13
N PRO A 122 18.74 4.05 -14.34
CA PRO A 122 17.96 5.08 -15.04
C PRO A 122 16.75 4.53 -15.80
N VAL A 123 16.57 3.21 -15.90
CA VAL A 123 15.52 2.59 -16.74
C VAL A 123 14.13 2.87 -16.19
N ASP A 124 13.20 3.27 -17.08
CA ASP A 124 11.79 3.47 -16.75
C ASP A 124 11.12 2.16 -16.33
N ILE A 125 10.08 2.24 -15.50
CA ILE A 125 9.25 1.07 -15.15
C ILE A 125 8.42 0.56 -16.34
N PHE A 126 8.06 1.41 -17.31
CA PHE A 126 7.42 1.03 -18.55
C PHE A 126 8.48 0.62 -19.58
N GLN A 127 9.01 -0.57 -19.42
CA GLN A 127 10.14 -1.16 -20.13
C GLN A 127 9.79 -2.52 -20.72
N THR A 128 10.77 -3.33 -21.08
CA THR A 128 10.57 -4.74 -21.46
C THR A 128 9.73 -5.46 -20.41
N GLY A 129 8.59 -6.04 -20.81
CA GLY A 129 7.58 -6.58 -19.91
C GLY A 129 8.06 -7.67 -18.96
N SER A 130 9.09 -8.43 -19.34
CA SER A 130 9.79 -9.41 -18.49
C SER A 130 10.75 -8.77 -17.47
N GLY A 131 10.99 -7.46 -17.53
CA GLY A 131 11.97 -6.77 -16.70
C GLY A 131 13.43 -6.99 -17.12
N THR A 132 13.68 -7.55 -18.30
CA THR A 132 15.03 -7.80 -18.79
C THR A 132 15.91 -6.55 -18.78
N SER A 133 15.37 -5.38 -19.12
CA SER A 133 16.13 -4.13 -19.07
C SER A 133 16.68 -3.83 -17.67
N SER A 134 15.92 -4.06 -16.62
CA SER A 134 16.36 -3.89 -15.23
C SER A 134 17.34 -4.96 -14.78
N ASN A 135 17.15 -6.22 -15.21
CA ASN A 135 18.11 -7.28 -14.92
C ASN A 135 19.47 -6.98 -15.58
N MET A 136 19.47 -6.56 -16.85
CA MET A 136 20.70 -6.20 -17.55
C MET A 136 21.33 -4.94 -16.95
N ASN A 137 20.56 -3.94 -16.57
CA ASN A 137 21.07 -2.77 -15.84
C ASN A 137 21.84 -3.19 -14.58
N THR A 138 21.27 -4.10 -13.79
CA THR A 138 21.93 -4.63 -12.59
C THR A 138 23.21 -5.40 -12.95
N ASN A 139 23.17 -6.23 -13.98
CA ASN A 139 24.32 -7.01 -14.43
C ASN A 139 25.47 -6.09 -14.91
N GLU A 140 25.16 -5.06 -15.71
CA GLU A 140 26.15 -4.13 -16.23
C GLU A 140 26.78 -3.26 -15.14
N VAL A 141 25.96 -2.73 -14.21
CA VAL A 141 26.45 -1.95 -13.07
C VAL A 141 27.39 -2.77 -12.20
N ILE A 142 27.00 -3.99 -11.86
CA ILE A 142 27.84 -4.87 -11.04
C ILE A 142 29.10 -5.29 -11.80
N ALA A 143 29.00 -5.63 -13.10
CA ALA A 143 30.14 -6.05 -13.90
C ALA A 143 31.18 -4.94 -14.05
N ASN A 144 30.76 -3.71 -14.38
CA ASN A 144 31.66 -2.58 -14.53
C ASN A 144 32.32 -2.20 -13.20
N ARG A 145 31.55 -2.17 -12.12
CA ARG A 145 32.11 -1.88 -10.79
C ARG A 145 33.08 -2.97 -10.33
N ALA A 146 32.77 -4.25 -10.58
CA ALA A 146 33.67 -5.36 -10.27
C ALA A 146 34.96 -5.32 -11.14
N ALA A 147 34.84 -4.93 -12.42
CA ALA A 147 36.01 -4.75 -13.28
C ALA A 147 36.93 -3.66 -12.75
N GLU A 148 36.38 -2.53 -12.32
CA GLU A 148 37.14 -1.42 -11.71
C GLU A 148 37.85 -1.88 -10.42
N LEU A 149 37.18 -2.63 -9.55
CA LEU A 149 37.78 -3.22 -8.32
C LEU A 149 38.95 -4.18 -8.61
N LEU A 150 38.99 -4.75 -9.82
CA LEU A 150 40.10 -5.59 -10.29
C LEU A 150 41.16 -4.79 -11.08
N GLY A 151 41.07 -3.45 -11.14
CA GLY A 151 42.00 -2.60 -11.85
C GLY A 151 41.72 -2.45 -13.36
N GLY A 152 40.57 -2.94 -13.83
CA GLY A 152 40.09 -2.78 -15.20
C GLY A 152 39.42 -1.43 -15.44
N LYS A 153 39.13 -1.13 -16.71
CA LYS A 153 38.39 0.07 -17.13
C LYS A 153 36.88 -0.25 -17.26
N LEU A 154 36.03 0.76 -17.12
CA LEU A 154 34.60 0.66 -17.42
C LEU A 154 34.42 0.23 -18.90
N GLY A 155 33.49 -0.68 -19.16
CA GLY A 155 33.27 -1.23 -20.51
C GLY A 155 34.28 -2.28 -20.97
N SER A 156 35.34 -2.59 -20.18
CA SER A 156 36.42 -3.53 -20.57
C SER A 156 35.98 -5.00 -20.69
N LYS A 157 34.82 -5.35 -20.11
CA LYS A 157 34.32 -6.73 -19.99
C LYS A 157 35.28 -7.70 -19.27
N LEU A 158 36.23 -7.18 -18.47
CA LEU A 158 37.05 -7.99 -17.58
C LEU A 158 36.18 -8.84 -16.66
N VAL A 159 35.07 -8.27 -16.19
CA VAL A 159 33.93 -8.99 -15.64
C VAL A 159 32.78 -8.86 -16.61
N HIS A 160 32.30 -10.00 -17.16
CA HIS A 160 31.24 -9.96 -18.17
C HIS A 160 29.85 -9.99 -17.53
N PRO A 161 28.91 -9.09 -17.93
CA PRO A 161 27.60 -9.01 -17.31
C PRO A 161 26.76 -10.31 -17.47
N ASN A 162 26.85 -10.99 -18.61
CA ASN A 162 26.10 -12.22 -18.84
C ASN A 162 26.85 -13.45 -18.32
N ASP A 163 28.13 -13.61 -18.70
CA ASP A 163 28.86 -14.84 -18.46
C ASP A 163 29.31 -15.02 -17.01
N HIS A 164 29.49 -13.90 -16.26
CA HIS A 164 29.92 -13.93 -14.87
C HIS A 164 28.79 -13.50 -13.90
N VAL A 165 28.18 -12.32 -14.07
CA VAL A 165 27.19 -11.80 -13.13
C VAL A 165 25.86 -12.52 -13.24
N ASN A 166 25.43 -12.85 -14.47
CA ASN A 166 24.16 -13.53 -14.76
C ASN A 166 24.30 -15.05 -14.93
N MET A 167 25.46 -15.63 -14.61
CA MET A 167 25.75 -17.05 -14.76
C MET A 167 24.70 -17.94 -14.09
N GLY A 168 24.13 -18.90 -14.86
CA GLY A 168 23.06 -19.80 -14.40
C GLY A 168 21.71 -19.17 -14.17
N GLN A 169 21.46 -17.97 -14.73
CA GLN A 169 20.23 -17.20 -14.50
C GLN A 169 19.63 -16.71 -15.83
N SER A 170 18.35 -16.38 -15.78
CA SER A 170 17.63 -15.62 -16.82
C SER A 170 16.91 -14.44 -16.18
N SER A 171 16.58 -13.39 -16.95
CA SER A 171 15.64 -12.38 -16.48
C SER A 171 14.30 -12.97 -16.07
N ASN A 172 13.91 -14.08 -16.74
CA ASN A 172 12.60 -14.69 -16.60
C ASN A 172 12.40 -15.38 -15.23
N ASP A 173 13.48 -15.81 -14.58
CA ASP A 173 13.43 -16.37 -13.21
C ASP A 173 13.93 -15.38 -12.15
N VAL A 174 14.88 -14.49 -12.49
CA VAL A 174 15.45 -13.49 -11.58
C VAL A 174 14.42 -12.40 -11.23
N ILE A 175 13.72 -11.84 -12.24
CA ILE A 175 12.83 -10.71 -11.99
C ILE A 175 11.64 -11.08 -11.08
N PRO A 176 10.85 -12.15 -11.34
CA PRO A 176 9.80 -12.54 -10.41
C PRO A 176 10.35 -12.88 -9.02
N SER A 177 11.49 -13.56 -8.93
CA SER A 177 12.14 -13.86 -7.63
C SER A 177 12.54 -12.59 -6.88
N ALA A 178 13.05 -11.57 -7.58
CA ALA A 178 13.41 -10.29 -6.98
C ALA A 178 12.17 -9.51 -6.48
N ILE A 179 11.04 -9.57 -7.21
CA ILE A 179 9.78 -8.96 -6.78
C ILE A 179 9.27 -9.62 -5.50
N HIS A 180 9.23 -10.96 -5.47
CA HIS A 180 8.80 -11.74 -4.31
C HIS A 180 9.67 -11.43 -3.08
N LEU A 181 11.00 -11.47 -3.24
CA LEU A 181 11.95 -11.17 -2.18
C LEU A 181 11.78 -9.74 -1.65
N ALA A 182 11.69 -8.74 -2.55
CA ALA A 182 11.52 -7.34 -2.19
C ALA A 182 10.21 -7.09 -1.44
N ALA A 183 9.11 -7.67 -1.92
CA ALA A 183 7.80 -7.55 -1.30
C ALA A 183 7.80 -8.18 0.10
N LEU A 184 8.30 -9.40 0.23
CA LEU A 184 8.35 -10.12 1.50
C LEU A 184 9.22 -9.40 2.53
N GLU A 185 10.41 -8.92 2.13
CA GLU A 185 11.31 -8.16 3.01
C GLU A 185 10.65 -6.86 3.51
N GLN A 186 9.95 -6.12 2.64
CA GLN A 186 9.22 -4.90 3.03
C GLN A 186 8.01 -5.19 3.91
N ILE A 187 7.27 -6.25 3.65
CA ILE A 187 6.14 -6.68 4.49
C ILE A 187 6.64 -6.99 5.90
N ASP A 188 7.70 -7.79 6.02
CA ASP A 188 8.21 -8.24 7.32
C ASP A 188 8.89 -7.13 8.12
N LYS A 189 9.67 -6.27 7.46
CA LYS A 189 10.48 -5.26 8.13
C LYS A 189 9.80 -3.90 8.32
N ALA A 190 8.78 -3.60 7.51
CA ALA A 190 8.15 -2.29 7.55
C ALA A 190 6.62 -2.37 7.77
N LEU A 191 5.88 -3.11 6.94
CA LEU A 191 4.41 -3.05 6.95
C LEU A 191 3.82 -3.69 8.21
N ILE A 192 4.19 -4.94 8.52
CA ILE A 192 3.65 -5.64 9.71
C ILE A 192 3.99 -4.90 11.00
N PRO A 193 5.23 -4.42 11.24
CA PRO A 193 5.54 -3.61 12.41
C PRO A 193 4.68 -2.33 12.51
N ALA A 194 4.50 -1.60 11.41
CA ALA A 194 3.69 -0.37 11.39
C ALA A 194 2.20 -0.65 11.68
N LEU A 195 1.64 -1.71 11.09
CA LEU A 195 0.26 -2.13 11.39
C LEU A 195 0.10 -2.58 12.85
N LYS A 196 1.08 -3.29 13.40
CA LYS A 196 1.08 -3.69 14.82
C LYS A 196 1.12 -2.49 15.75
N ARG A 197 1.91 -1.45 15.42
CA ARG A 197 1.91 -0.19 16.18
C ARG A 197 0.54 0.48 16.14
N LEU A 198 -0.06 0.59 14.95
CA LEU A 198 -1.40 1.18 14.80
C LEU A 198 -2.45 0.39 15.58
N TYR A 199 -2.42 -0.94 15.49
CA TYR A 199 -3.28 -1.82 16.31
C TYR A 199 -3.14 -1.53 17.80
N THR A 200 -1.90 -1.45 18.29
CA THR A 200 -1.62 -1.19 19.71
C THR A 200 -2.15 0.17 20.15
N ALA A 201 -1.97 1.22 19.33
CA ALA A 201 -2.49 2.55 19.61
C ALA A 201 -4.03 2.59 19.68
N LEU A 202 -4.71 1.95 18.73
CA LEU A 202 -6.18 1.85 18.70
C LEU A 202 -6.72 1.03 19.87
N ALA A 203 -6.07 -0.09 20.22
CA ALA A 203 -6.44 -0.91 21.36
C ALA A 203 -6.26 -0.19 22.70
N ALA A 204 -5.19 0.62 22.83
CA ALA A 204 -4.98 1.47 23.99
C ALA A 204 -6.10 2.52 24.13
N LYS A 205 -6.49 3.17 23.04
CA LYS A 205 -7.61 4.11 23.01
C LYS A 205 -8.95 3.43 23.29
N ALA A 206 -9.16 2.21 22.79
CA ALA A 206 -10.34 1.43 23.12
C ALA A 206 -10.49 1.22 24.64
N LYS A 207 -9.39 0.91 25.32
CA LYS A 207 -9.38 0.75 26.77
C LYS A 207 -9.55 2.09 27.52
N GLU A 208 -8.85 3.14 27.07
CA GLU A 208 -8.93 4.48 27.66
C GLU A 208 -10.35 5.05 27.59
N PHE A 209 -11.04 4.87 26.48
CA PHE A 209 -12.36 5.43 26.21
C PHE A 209 -13.52 4.49 26.59
N ASP A 210 -13.26 3.31 27.15
CA ASP A 210 -14.31 2.37 27.54
C ASP A 210 -15.31 2.95 28.56
N PRO A 211 -14.91 3.80 29.54
CA PRO A 211 -15.84 4.40 30.46
C PRO A 211 -16.76 5.49 29.85
N ILE A 212 -16.54 5.91 28.62
CA ILE A 212 -17.20 7.05 28.01
C ILE A 212 -18.38 6.58 27.17
N VAL A 213 -19.60 6.82 27.65
CA VAL A 213 -20.83 6.56 26.88
C VAL A 213 -21.10 7.73 25.92
N LYS A 214 -21.51 7.39 24.71
CA LYS A 214 -21.90 8.33 23.65
C LYS A 214 -23.07 7.77 22.85
N ILE A 215 -23.61 8.57 21.94
CA ILE A 215 -24.59 8.09 20.98
C ILE A 215 -23.92 7.27 19.87
N GLY A 216 -24.48 6.10 19.59
CA GLY A 216 -24.16 5.33 18.39
C GLY A 216 -24.84 5.96 17.16
N ARG A 217 -24.26 5.73 15.98
CA ARG A 217 -24.84 6.21 14.70
C ARG A 217 -24.86 5.09 13.67
N THR A 218 -26.03 4.94 13.03
CA THR A 218 -26.19 4.12 11.83
C THR A 218 -26.78 5.01 10.73
N HIS A 219 -26.28 4.88 9.50
CA HIS A 219 -26.64 5.81 8.39
C HIS A 219 -26.35 7.29 8.70
N LEU A 220 -25.41 7.59 9.59
CA LEU A 220 -25.16 8.91 10.19
C LEU A 220 -26.35 9.48 10.98
N GLN A 221 -27.35 8.68 11.28
CA GLN A 221 -28.49 9.05 12.14
C GLN A 221 -28.26 8.54 13.56
N ASP A 222 -28.85 9.24 14.54
CA ASP A 222 -28.76 8.88 15.93
C ASP A 222 -29.35 7.48 16.18
N ALA A 223 -28.61 6.69 16.94
CA ALA A 223 -28.99 5.35 17.33
C ALA A 223 -28.95 5.18 18.86
N THR A 224 -28.94 3.95 19.34
CA THR A 224 -28.83 3.66 20.77
C THR A 224 -27.43 3.98 21.29
N PRO A 225 -27.26 4.22 22.60
CA PRO A 225 -25.95 4.45 23.21
C PRO A 225 -24.96 3.31 22.99
N ILE A 226 -23.70 3.69 22.84
CA ILE A 226 -22.52 2.81 22.84
C ILE A 226 -21.45 3.43 23.73
N ARG A 227 -20.41 2.68 24.04
CA ARG A 227 -19.17 3.26 24.60
C ARG A 227 -18.21 3.65 23.48
N LEU A 228 -17.55 4.81 23.62
CA LEU A 228 -16.53 5.24 22.66
C LEU A 228 -15.41 4.18 22.54
N GLY A 229 -15.07 3.52 23.65
CA GLY A 229 -14.12 2.40 23.64
C GLY A 229 -14.56 1.21 22.78
N GLN A 230 -15.86 0.89 22.72
CA GLN A 230 -16.38 -0.15 21.83
C GLN A 230 -16.18 0.21 20.36
N GLU A 231 -16.38 1.47 19.98
CA GLU A 231 -16.14 1.97 18.63
C GLU A 231 -14.65 1.82 18.23
N PHE A 232 -13.72 2.26 19.09
CA PHE A 232 -12.29 2.08 18.89
C PHE A 232 -11.85 0.62 18.88
N SER A 233 -12.50 -0.25 19.66
CA SER A 233 -12.23 -1.69 19.64
C SER A 233 -12.54 -2.32 18.28
N GLY A 234 -13.59 -1.84 17.61
CA GLY A 234 -13.92 -2.21 16.24
C GLY A 234 -12.81 -1.81 15.26
N TYR A 235 -12.24 -0.61 15.39
CA TYR A 235 -11.12 -0.16 14.58
C TYR A 235 -9.87 -1.00 14.81
N ALA A 236 -9.53 -1.28 16.07
CA ALA A 236 -8.41 -2.14 16.43
C ALA A 236 -8.57 -3.53 15.80
N ARG A 237 -9.77 -4.12 15.87
CA ARG A 237 -10.07 -5.44 15.29
C ARG A 237 -9.91 -5.44 13.76
N GLN A 238 -10.29 -4.38 13.06
CA GLN A 238 -10.08 -4.27 11.61
C GLN A 238 -8.59 -4.34 11.23
N ILE A 239 -7.74 -3.65 11.98
CA ILE A 239 -6.28 -3.65 11.75
C ILE A 239 -5.68 -5.01 12.10
N GLU A 240 -6.09 -5.64 13.20
CA GLU A 240 -5.65 -6.99 13.57
C GLU A 240 -5.95 -8.02 12.47
N LEU A 241 -7.18 -8.00 11.94
CA LEU A 241 -7.57 -8.84 10.81
C LEU A 241 -6.78 -8.49 9.53
N GLY A 242 -6.45 -7.22 9.34
CA GLY A 242 -5.58 -6.75 8.26
C GLY A 242 -4.18 -7.38 8.34
N ILE A 243 -3.57 -7.38 9.52
CA ILE A 243 -2.28 -8.04 9.78
C ILE A 243 -2.35 -9.52 9.40
N GLN A 244 -3.38 -10.22 9.89
CA GLN A 244 -3.56 -11.65 9.60
C GLN A 244 -3.71 -11.94 8.10
N ARG A 245 -4.38 -11.06 7.32
CA ARG A 245 -4.49 -11.20 5.86
C ARG A 245 -3.14 -11.08 5.18
N VAL A 246 -2.36 -10.08 5.56
CA VAL A 246 -1.01 -9.88 5.03
C VAL A 246 -0.09 -11.04 5.39
N GLU A 247 -0.17 -11.54 6.63
CA GLU A 247 0.62 -12.70 7.08
C GLU A 247 0.28 -13.98 6.30
N ARG A 248 -0.98 -14.16 5.88
CA ARG A 248 -1.41 -15.33 5.06
C ARG A 248 -0.88 -15.30 3.63
N ALA A 249 -0.60 -14.14 3.05
CA ALA A 249 -0.04 -14.02 1.71
C ALA A 249 1.48 -14.29 1.66
N ARG A 250 2.18 -14.23 2.82
CA ARG A 250 3.64 -14.42 2.89
C ARG A 250 4.15 -15.77 2.35
N PRO A 251 3.49 -16.92 2.61
CA PRO A 251 3.95 -18.20 2.08
C PRO A 251 4.01 -18.27 0.54
N SER A 252 3.04 -17.65 -0.15
CA SER A 252 3.02 -17.59 -1.62
C SER A 252 4.18 -16.74 -2.15
N LEU A 253 4.45 -15.57 -1.53
CA LEU A 253 5.63 -14.75 -1.86
C LEU A 253 6.96 -15.44 -1.52
N GLY A 254 6.97 -16.41 -0.63
CA GLY A 254 8.16 -17.16 -0.26
C GLY A 254 8.65 -18.14 -1.34
N GLU A 255 7.84 -18.46 -2.35
CA GLU A 255 8.24 -19.32 -3.47
C GLU A 255 8.93 -18.50 -4.56
N LEU A 256 10.16 -18.90 -4.92
CA LEU A 256 10.96 -18.18 -5.90
C LEU A 256 11.12 -18.97 -7.20
N ALA A 257 10.91 -18.31 -8.33
CA ALA A 257 11.10 -18.87 -9.67
C ALA A 257 12.57 -19.16 -10.02
N LEU A 258 13.51 -18.68 -9.21
CA LEU A 258 14.95 -18.76 -9.45
C LEU A 258 15.41 -20.22 -9.67
N GLY A 259 16.15 -20.44 -10.74
CA GLY A 259 16.58 -21.75 -11.19
C GLY A 259 15.80 -22.29 -12.40
N GLY A 260 14.63 -21.72 -12.73
CA GLY A 260 13.86 -22.09 -13.92
C GLY A 260 14.50 -21.63 -15.24
N THR A 261 15.37 -20.63 -15.18
CA THR A 261 16.06 -20.00 -16.31
C THR A 261 15.11 -19.50 -17.40
N ALA A 262 15.33 -19.88 -18.67
CA ALA A 262 14.63 -19.28 -19.82
C ALA A 262 13.11 -19.54 -19.82
N VAL A 263 12.69 -20.77 -19.55
CA VAL A 263 11.30 -21.24 -19.71
C VAL A 263 10.80 -22.15 -18.56
N GLY A 264 11.57 -22.31 -17.49
CA GLY A 264 11.19 -23.15 -16.35
C GLY A 264 11.89 -24.51 -16.29
N THR A 265 12.72 -24.86 -17.28
CA THR A 265 13.41 -26.17 -17.36
C THR A 265 14.73 -26.22 -16.63
N GLY A 266 15.28 -25.05 -16.22
CA GLY A 266 16.61 -24.98 -15.63
C GLY A 266 17.76 -25.23 -16.63
N LEU A 267 17.53 -24.97 -17.92
CA LEU A 267 18.57 -25.11 -18.93
C LEU A 267 19.79 -24.23 -18.62
N ASN A 268 20.99 -24.76 -18.75
CA ASN A 268 22.27 -24.09 -18.50
C ASN A 268 22.49 -23.64 -17.06
N THR A 269 21.86 -24.27 -16.08
CA THR A 269 22.18 -24.06 -14.66
C THR A 269 22.48 -25.41 -13.96
N HIS A 270 23.26 -25.37 -12.88
CA HIS A 270 23.55 -26.56 -12.09
C HIS A 270 22.32 -26.98 -11.28
N PRO A 271 22.01 -28.29 -11.15
CA PRO A 271 20.81 -28.75 -10.41
C PRO A 271 20.70 -28.25 -8.97
N GLU A 272 21.81 -28.00 -8.29
CA GLU A 272 21.82 -27.48 -6.91
C GLU A 272 21.83 -25.97 -6.83
N PHE A 273 21.92 -25.26 -7.96
CA PHE A 273 22.05 -23.78 -7.96
C PHE A 273 20.89 -23.10 -7.27
N ALA A 274 19.66 -23.39 -7.66
CA ALA A 274 18.45 -22.77 -7.10
C ALA A 274 18.38 -22.97 -5.59
N LEU A 275 18.44 -24.22 -5.14
CA LEU A 275 18.35 -24.57 -3.72
C LEU A 275 19.42 -23.84 -2.88
N ARG A 276 20.69 -23.83 -3.34
CA ARG A 276 21.78 -23.18 -2.60
C ARG A 276 21.65 -21.67 -2.56
N VAL A 277 21.30 -21.02 -3.69
CA VAL A 277 21.11 -19.57 -3.75
C VAL A 277 19.93 -19.15 -2.86
N ILE A 278 18.79 -19.81 -2.97
CA ILE A 278 17.58 -19.49 -2.20
C ILE A 278 17.81 -19.70 -0.70
N SER A 279 18.48 -20.79 -0.31
CA SER A 279 18.86 -21.04 1.09
C SER A 279 19.78 -19.94 1.64
N LEU A 280 20.72 -19.45 0.82
CA LEU A 280 21.58 -18.32 1.20
C LEU A 280 20.78 -17.04 1.35
N LEU A 281 19.90 -16.71 0.40
CA LEU A 281 19.01 -15.54 0.48
C LEU A 281 18.12 -15.60 1.72
N ALA A 282 17.51 -16.74 2.02
CA ALA A 282 16.67 -16.92 3.20
C ALA A 282 17.43 -16.61 4.50
N ARG A 283 18.67 -17.05 4.61
CA ARG A 283 19.52 -16.80 5.77
C ARG A 283 19.91 -15.33 5.92
N GLU A 284 20.30 -14.67 4.81
CA GLU A 284 20.75 -13.27 4.81
C GLU A 284 19.60 -12.29 5.07
N THR A 285 18.41 -12.59 4.53
CA THR A 285 17.23 -11.70 4.67
C THR A 285 16.35 -12.02 5.87
N LYS A 286 16.48 -13.26 6.39
CA LYS A 286 15.60 -13.86 7.42
C LYS A 286 14.15 -14.05 6.93
N CYS A 287 13.95 -14.04 5.62
CA CYS A 287 12.66 -14.33 5.01
C CYS A 287 12.50 -15.85 4.78
N PRO A 288 11.27 -16.40 4.91
CA PRO A 288 11.00 -17.83 4.70
C PRO A 288 10.92 -18.16 3.21
N LEU A 289 12.08 -18.12 2.52
CA LEU A 289 12.17 -18.36 1.10
C LEU A 289 12.38 -19.85 0.81
N ARG A 290 11.78 -20.31 -0.29
CA ARG A 290 11.95 -21.67 -0.84
C ARG A 290 11.92 -21.65 -2.36
N GLU A 291 12.47 -22.68 -2.97
CA GLU A 291 12.35 -22.90 -4.40
C GLU A 291 10.88 -23.19 -4.76
N ALA A 292 10.42 -22.64 -5.87
CA ALA A 292 9.07 -22.89 -6.37
C ALA A 292 8.88 -24.37 -6.70
N ARG A 293 7.73 -24.92 -6.35
CA ARG A 293 7.39 -26.32 -6.66
C ARG A 293 7.26 -26.55 -8.17
N ASN A 294 6.93 -25.50 -8.91
CA ASN A 294 6.77 -25.50 -10.34
C ASN A 294 7.29 -24.19 -10.93
N HIS A 295 8.44 -24.26 -11.60
CA HIS A 295 9.07 -23.09 -12.21
C HIS A 295 8.27 -22.54 -13.40
N PHE A 296 7.49 -23.38 -14.11
CA PHE A 296 6.66 -22.95 -15.22
C PHE A 296 5.55 -22.03 -14.73
N GLU A 297 4.86 -22.40 -13.64
CA GLU A 297 3.85 -21.55 -12.99
C GLU A 297 4.50 -20.25 -12.46
N ALA A 298 5.61 -20.38 -11.71
CA ALA A 298 6.26 -19.25 -11.05
C ALA A 298 6.83 -18.18 -12.00
N GLN A 299 7.06 -18.53 -13.29
CA GLN A 299 7.49 -17.58 -14.33
C GLN A 299 6.33 -17.05 -15.17
N ALA A 300 5.31 -17.87 -15.45
CA ALA A 300 4.22 -17.55 -16.34
C ALA A 300 3.01 -16.91 -15.64
N ALA A 301 2.84 -17.14 -14.34
CA ALA A 301 1.80 -16.56 -13.50
C ALA A 301 2.41 -15.75 -12.35
N GLN A 302 1.64 -14.80 -11.84
CA GLN A 302 2.05 -13.96 -10.70
C GLN A 302 0.90 -13.84 -9.68
N ASP A 303 0.21 -14.94 -9.44
CA ASP A 303 -0.95 -15.01 -8.57
C ASP A 303 -0.61 -14.60 -7.14
N ALA A 304 0.61 -14.91 -6.67
CA ALA A 304 1.11 -14.47 -5.37
C ALA A 304 1.15 -12.94 -5.22
N LEU A 305 1.46 -12.20 -6.31
CA LEU A 305 1.44 -10.74 -6.30
C LEU A 305 0.01 -10.21 -6.27
N VAL A 306 -0.91 -10.84 -7.01
CA VAL A 306 -2.34 -10.49 -7.06
C VAL A 306 -2.99 -10.76 -5.70
N GLU A 307 -2.75 -11.94 -5.10
CA GLU A 307 -3.21 -12.29 -3.75
C GLU A 307 -2.74 -11.28 -2.70
N THR A 308 -1.44 -10.98 -2.72
CA THR A 308 -0.84 -10.01 -1.79
C THR A 308 -1.47 -8.63 -1.97
N SER A 309 -1.63 -8.18 -3.20
CA SER A 309 -2.27 -6.90 -3.52
C SER A 309 -3.72 -6.83 -3.01
N GLY A 310 -4.49 -7.91 -3.17
CA GLY A 310 -5.83 -8.02 -2.62
C GLY A 310 -5.89 -7.90 -1.09
N ALA A 311 -4.90 -8.48 -0.39
CA ALA A 311 -4.77 -8.33 1.05
C ALA A 311 -4.44 -6.88 1.44
N LEU A 312 -3.52 -6.22 0.73
CA LEU A 312 -3.16 -4.81 0.92
C LEU A 312 -4.34 -3.88 0.66
N LYS A 313 -5.11 -4.13 -0.42
CA LYS A 313 -6.35 -3.40 -0.71
C LYS A 313 -7.34 -3.49 0.45
N THR A 314 -7.51 -4.67 1.04
CA THR A 314 -8.41 -4.86 2.19
C THR A 314 -7.95 -4.03 3.39
N VAL A 315 -6.64 -3.95 3.65
CA VAL A 315 -6.08 -3.07 4.69
C VAL A 315 -6.38 -1.61 4.36
N ALA A 316 -6.19 -1.18 3.11
CA ALA A 316 -6.47 0.19 2.66
C ALA A 316 -7.95 0.57 2.87
N VAL A 317 -8.89 -0.34 2.55
CA VAL A 317 -10.33 -0.13 2.79
C VAL A 317 -10.63 0.05 4.28
N SER A 318 -10.00 -0.75 5.15
CA SER A 318 -10.13 -0.60 6.61
C SER A 318 -9.58 0.75 7.09
N LEU A 319 -8.41 1.14 6.62
CA LEU A 319 -7.79 2.44 6.97
C LEU A 319 -8.65 3.62 6.48
N MET A 320 -9.22 3.54 5.28
CA MET A 320 -10.13 4.53 4.72
C MET A 320 -11.33 4.75 5.66
N LYS A 321 -11.97 3.67 6.10
CA LYS A 321 -13.12 3.72 7.01
C LYS A 321 -12.73 4.32 8.35
N ILE A 322 -11.66 3.86 8.97
CA ILE A 322 -11.20 4.36 10.28
C ILE A 322 -10.85 5.85 10.20
N ALA A 323 -10.07 6.25 9.21
CA ALA A 323 -9.67 7.65 9.04
C ALA A 323 -10.89 8.57 8.80
N ASN A 324 -11.88 8.11 8.03
CA ASN A 324 -13.09 8.87 7.77
C ASN A 324 -13.96 9.01 9.03
N ASP A 325 -14.12 7.95 9.82
CA ASP A 325 -14.88 8.02 11.09
C ASP A 325 -14.20 8.97 12.07
N LEU A 326 -12.88 8.93 12.23
CA LEU A 326 -12.16 9.86 13.11
C LEU A 326 -12.32 11.31 12.66
N ARG A 327 -12.40 11.58 11.35
CA ARG A 327 -12.71 12.92 10.83
C ARG A 327 -14.11 13.37 11.22
N TRP A 328 -15.11 12.49 11.16
CA TRP A 328 -16.46 12.78 11.58
C TRP A 328 -16.53 13.03 13.08
N LEU A 329 -15.98 12.13 13.89
CA LEU A 329 -15.97 12.26 15.35
C LEU A 329 -15.28 13.55 15.83
N GLY A 330 -14.19 13.95 15.16
CA GLY A 330 -13.44 15.18 15.46
C GLY A 330 -13.92 16.43 14.72
N SER A 331 -15.06 16.38 14.01
CA SER A 331 -15.55 17.52 13.23
C SER A 331 -16.04 18.67 14.12
N GLY A 332 -15.76 19.89 13.71
CA GLY A 332 -16.18 21.08 14.44
C GLY A 332 -15.03 22.09 14.63
N PRO A 333 -14.67 22.48 15.87
CA PRO A 333 -15.01 21.88 17.19
C PRO A 333 -16.35 22.32 17.81
N ARG A 334 -17.00 23.38 17.31
CA ARG A 334 -18.24 23.89 17.90
C ARG A 334 -19.51 23.53 17.14
N CYS A 335 -19.42 23.51 15.82
CA CYS A 335 -20.55 23.29 14.90
C CYS A 335 -20.59 21.89 14.26
N GLY A 336 -19.79 20.97 14.74
CA GLY A 336 -19.75 19.58 14.30
C GLY A 336 -20.02 18.61 15.44
N LEU A 337 -19.63 17.33 15.27
CA LEU A 337 -19.82 16.29 16.29
C LEU A 337 -18.95 16.56 17.51
N ALA A 338 -17.66 16.78 17.30
CA ALA A 338 -16.67 17.13 18.32
C ALA A 338 -16.64 16.16 19.52
N GLU A 339 -16.89 14.87 19.30
CA GLU A 339 -16.85 13.85 20.35
C GLU A 339 -15.42 13.44 20.72
N ILE A 340 -14.46 13.70 19.80
CA ILE A 340 -13.02 13.54 20.03
C ILE A 340 -12.26 14.79 19.59
N LEU A 341 -11.11 15.00 20.20
CA LEU A 341 -10.15 16.05 19.85
C LEU A 341 -8.96 15.41 19.16
N LEU A 342 -8.70 15.82 17.92
CA LEU A 342 -7.54 15.33 17.15
C LEU A 342 -6.33 16.21 17.45
N PRO A 343 -5.09 15.64 17.42
CA PRO A 343 -3.87 16.43 17.60
C PRO A 343 -3.73 17.53 16.55
N GLU A 344 -3.35 18.72 17.00
CA GLU A 344 -3.01 19.85 16.14
C GLU A 344 -1.61 19.65 15.57
N THR A 345 -1.51 19.40 14.26
CA THR A 345 -0.23 19.09 13.62
C THR A 345 0.31 20.21 12.75
N GLN A 346 -0.55 21.06 12.23
CA GLN A 346 -0.20 22.25 11.42
C GLN A 346 -1.37 23.22 11.33
N PRO A 347 -1.13 24.51 11.00
CA PRO A 347 -2.21 25.45 10.66
C PRO A 347 -3.06 24.92 9.50
N GLY A 348 -4.39 25.03 9.63
CA GLY A 348 -5.33 24.43 8.68
C GLY A 348 -5.86 25.37 7.60
N SER A 349 -5.59 26.69 7.70
CA SER A 349 -6.11 27.67 6.75
C SER A 349 -5.20 28.89 6.63
N SER A 350 -5.08 29.41 5.41
CA SER A 350 -4.36 30.66 5.13
C SER A 350 -5.18 31.91 5.44
N ILE A 351 -6.51 31.79 5.56
CA ILE A 351 -7.44 32.93 5.73
C ILE A 351 -8.34 32.82 6.97
N MET A 352 -8.36 31.69 7.65
CA MET A 352 -9.15 31.47 8.88
C MET A 352 -8.19 31.18 10.04
N PRO A 353 -7.78 32.19 10.83
CA PRO A 353 -6.86 32.00 11.95
C PRO A 353 -7.41 31.01 12.97
N GLY A 354 -6.57 30.11 13.44
CA GLY A 354 -6.92 29.09 14.46
C GLY A 354 -7.68 27.88 13.93
N LYS A 355 -7.95 27.79 12.61
CA LYS A 355 -8.56 26.59 12.02
C LYS A 355 -7.52 25.47 11.89
N VAL A 356 -7.83 24.32 12.46
CA VAL A 356 -7.04 23.08 12.33
C VAL A 356 -7.83 22.04 11.54
N ASN A 357 -7.18 21.36 10.61
CA ASN A 357 -7.81 20.32 9.79
C ASN A 357 -7.29 18.94 10.17
N PRO A 358 -8.05 17.86 9.95
CA PRO A 358 -7.67 16.48 10.24
C PRO A 358 -6.72 15.92 9.15
N VAL A 359 -5.62 16.61 8.85
CA VAL A 359 -4.75 16.39 7.69
C VAL A 359 -4.08 15.01 7.67
N ILE A 360 -3.81 14.42 8.84
CA ILE A 360 -3.22 13.08 8.93
C ILE A 360 -4.23 12.03 8.45
N ALA A 361 -5.48 12.12 8.89
CA ALA A 361 -6.55 11.25 8.42
C ALA A 361 -6.82 11.42 6.92
N GLU A 362 -6.79 12.65 6.40
CA GLU A 362 -6.92 12.94 4.97
C GLU A 362 -5.79 12.29 4.15
N SER A 363 -4.56 12.34 4.65
CA SER A 363 -3.40 11.69 4.02
C SER A 363 -3.58 10.17 3.95
N VAL A 364 -4.08 9.54 5.02
CA VAL A 364 -4.40 8.10 5.05
C VAL A 364 -5.45 7.74 4.00
N MET A 365 -6.48 8.57 3.85
CA MET A 365 -7.52 8.37 2.83
C MET A 365 -6.95 8.43 1.41
N MET A 366 -6.08 9.40 1.12
CA MET A 366 -5.40 9.50 -0.19
C MET A 366 -4.51 8.28 -0.47
N VAL A 367 -3.75 7.82 0.51
CA VAL A 367 -2.95 6.59 0.41
C VAL A 367 -3.84 5.39 0.11
N SER A 368 -4.98 5.28 0.79
CA SER A 368 -5.92 4.18 0.57
C SER A 368 -6.47 4.15 -0.86
N VAL A 369 -6.82 5.29 -1.42
CA VAL A 369 -7.26 5.41 -2.82
C VAL A 369 -6.14 4.98 -3.78
N GLN A 370 -4.89 5.43 -3.54
CA GLN A 370 -3.75 5.04 -4.38
C GLN A 370 -3.51 3.53 -4.36
N VAL A 371 -3.59 2.89 -3.19
CA VAL A 371 -3.42 1.43 -3.07
C VAL A 371 -4.51 0.66 -3.81
N ILE A 372 -5.77 1.15 -3.76
CA ILE A 372 -6.87 0.57 -4.53
C ILE A 372 -6.60 0.68 -6.05
N GLY A 373 -6.10 1.83 -6.53
CA GLY A 373 -5.71 2.01 -7.92
C GLY A 373 -4.56 1.09 -8.34
N ASN A 374 -3.56 0.93 -7.48
CA ASN A 374 -2.44 0.02 -7.70
C ASN A 374 -2.89 -1.45 -7.81
N ASP A 375 -3.85 -1.87 -6.97
CA ASP A 375 -4.43 -3.22 -7.03
C ASP A 375 -5.11 -3.50 -8.37
N ALA A 376 -5.81 -2.53 -8.93
CA ALA A 376 -6.41 -2.66 -10.26
C ALA A 376 -5.35 -2.87 -11.36
N ALA A 377 -4.23 -2.13 -11.29
CA ALA A 377 -3.11 -2.28 -12.22
C ALA A 377 -2.43 -3.66 -12.07
N ILE A 378 -2.23 -4.13 -10.83
CA ILE A 378 -1.64 -5.45 -10.55
C ILE A 378 -2.55 -6.57 -11.05
N THR A 379 -3.85 -6.48 -10.78
CA THR A 379 -4.84 -7.47 -11.23
C THR A 379 -4.89 -7.56 -12.77
N ALA A 380 -4.91 -6.41 -13.45
CA ALA A 380 -4.84 -6.38 -14.92
C ALA A 380 -3.52 -6.93 -15.45
N GLY A 381 -2.39 -6.62 -14.80
CA GLY A 381 -1.08 -7.15 -15.13
C GLY A 381 -0.98 -8.66 -14.98
N GLY A 382 -1.60 -9.23 -13.94
CA GLY A 382 -1.62 -10.68 -13.68
C GLY A 382 -2.31 -11.50 -14.78
N GLN A 383 -3.17 -10.88 -15.60
CA GLN A 383 -3.82 -11.54 -16.72
C GLN A 383 -2.95 -11.62 -17.99
N ALA A 384 -1.77 -11.03 -18.00
CA ALA A 384 -0.93 -10.87 -19.19
C ALA A 384 0.11 -11.99 -19.38
N GLY A 385 -0.03 -13.12 -18.68
CA GLY A 385 0.78 -14.32 -18.88
C GLY A 385 0.41 -15.00 -20.20
N ASN A 386 1.44 -15.39 -20.99
CA ASN A 386 1.29 -16.16 -22.21
C ASN A 386 2.34 -17.27 -22.21
N PHE A 387 1.89 -18.52 -22.25
CA PHE A 387 2.75 -19.70 -22.19
C PHE A 387 3.69 -19.64 -20.98
N GLU A 388 4.99 -19.53 -21.13
CA GLU A 388 6.00 -19.67 -20.09
C GLU A 388 6.46 -18.33 -19.47
N LEU A 389 5.81 -17.19 -19.81
CA LEU A 389 6.24 -15.88 -19.30
C LEU A 389 5.10 -14.88 -19.16
N LEU A 390 5.09 -14.16 -18.04
CA LEU A 390 4.27 -12.97 -17.85
C LEU A 390 5.06 -11.71 -18.21
N VAL A 391 4.45 -10.81 -19.00
CA VAL A 391 5.13 -9.63 -19.57
C VAL A 391 4.63 -8.28 -19.05
N MET A 392 4.21 -8.23 -17.77
CA MET A 392 3.82 -7.01 -17.05
C MET A 392 4.58 -6.87 -15.71
N LEU A 393 5.69 -7.58 -15.56
CA LEU A 393 6.43 -7.67 -14.29
C LEU A 393 6.87 -6.31 -13.72
N PRO A 394 7.44 -5.36 -14.50
CA PRO A 394 7.91 -4.10 -13.93
C PRO A 394 6.80 -3.21 -13.39
N VAL A 395 5.66 -3.12 -14.06
CA VAL A 395 4.52 -2.33 -13.57
C VAL A 395 3.87 -2.99 -12.34
N MET A 396 3.78 -4.32 -12.30
CA MET A 396 3.29 -5.04 -11.12
C MET A 396 4.22 -4.83 -9.92
N ALA A 397 5.54 -4.94 -10.13
CA ALA A 397 6.55 -4.68 -9.12
C ALA A 397 6.44 -3.28 -8.53
N HIS A 398 6.36 -2.26 -9.39
CA HIS A 398 6.23 -0.86 -8.96
C HIS A 398 5.00 -0.66 -8.09
N ASN A 399 3.83 -1.07 -8.56
CA ASN A 399 2.57 -0.85 -7.87
C ASN A 399 2.49 -1.64 -6.54
N LEU A 400 2.98 -2.88 -6.51
CA LEU A 400 2.99 -3.69 -5.28
C LEU A 400 3.92 -3.09 -4.22
N LEU A 401 5.17 -2.82 -4.58
CA LEU A 401 6.17 -2.27 -3.65
C LEU A 401 5.78 -0.86 -3.18
N GLN A 402 5.19 -0.05 -4.06
CA GLN A 402 4.63 1.25 -3.67
C GLN A 402 3.50 1.08 -2.66
N SER A 403 2.57 0.16 -2.88
CA SER A 403 1.45 -0.09 -1.96
C SER A 403 1.93 -0.51 -0.57
N ILE A 404 2.90 -1.42 -0.49
CA ILE A 404 3.51 -1.86 0.77
C ILE A 404 4.15 -0.66 1.49
N ALA A 405 4.95 0.13 0.79
CA ALA A 405 5.66 1.28 1.37
C ALA A 405 4.69 2.39 1.83
N LEU A 406 3.68 2.69 1.05
CA LEU A 406 2.66 3.69 1.39
C LEU A 406 1.86 3.27 2.62
N LEU A 407 1.37 2.03 2.67
CA LEU A 407 0.61 1.52 3.82
C LEU A 407 1.46 1.48 5.09
N ALA A 408 2.73 1.06 4.98
CA ALA A 408 3.64 1.05 6.13
C ALA A 408 3.83 2.45 6.71
N ARG A 409 4.19 3.42 5.86
CA ARG A 409 4.44 4.80 6.28
C ARG A 409 3.17 5.50 6.78
N ALA A 410 2.04 5.30 6.08
CA ALA A 410 0.77 5.89 6.48
C ALA A 410 0.28 5.33 7.82
N SER A 411 0.40 4.02 8.06
CA SER A 411 0.00 3.41 9.34
C SER A 411 0.86 3.89 10.50
N GLU A 412 2.17 3.99 10.31
CA GLU A 412 3.10 4.53 11.29
C GLU A 412 2.80 6.00 11.64
N ASN A 413 2.61 6.83 10.59
CA ASN A 413 2.26 8.24 10.74
C ASN A 413 0.89 8.43 11.39
N PHE A 414 -0.10 7.60 11.01
CA PHE A 414 -1.45 7.65 11.58
C PHE A 414 -1.46 7.29 13.05
N ALA A 415 -0.71 6.26 13.45
CA ALA A 415 -0.55 5.89 14.84
C ALA A 415 0.06 7.04 15.66
N SER A 416 1.24 7.53 15.24
CA SER A 416 2.05 8.47 16.03
C SER A 416 1.55 9.91 16.00
N ARG A 417 0.97 10.37 14.88
CA ARG A 417 0.58 11.77 14.69
C ARG A 417 -0.92 12.02 14.85
N CYS A 418 -1.72 10.96 14.94
CA CYS A 418 -3.17 11.08 15.10
C CYS A 418 -3.65 10.24 16.28
N VAL A 419 -3.65 8.90 16.18
CA VAL A 419 -4.35 8.02 17.11
C VAL A 419 -3.84 8.13 18.55
N GLU A 420 -2.53 8.09 18.76
CA GLU A 420 -1.90 8.16 20.09
C GLU A 420 -2.27 9.45 20.85
N GLY A 421 -2.47 10.56 20.14
CA GLY A 421 -2.80 11.86 20.71
C GLY A 421 -4.29 12.22 20.75
N ILE A 422 -5.21 11.32 20.38
CA ILE A 422 -6.66 11.58 20.46
C ILE A 422 -7.06 11.69 21.91
N ALA A 423 -7.86 12.72 22.23
CA ALA A 423 -8.58 12.86 23.49
C ALA A 423 -10.10 12.80 23.25
N ALA A 424 -10.86 12.36 24.25
CA ALA A 424 -12.33 12.39 24.18
C ALA A 424 -12.90 13.67 24.80
N ASP A 425 -13.87 14.28 24.16
CA ASP A 425 -14.72 15.30 24.78
C ASP A 425 -15.90 14.60 25.48
N GLN A 426 -15.70 14.29 26.76
CA GLN A 426 -16.67 13.54 27.55
C GLN A 426 -17.98 14.30 27.73
N GLU A 427 -17.92 15.63 27.84
CA GLU A 427 -19.10 16.49 27.99
C GLU A 427 -19.94 16.44 26.70
N ARG A 428 -19.29 16.57 25.55
CA ARG A 428 -19.93 16.47 24.24
C ARG A 428 -20.56 15.12 24.00
N CYS A 429 -19.84 14.03 24.32
CA CYS A 429 -20.38 12.66 24.25
C CYS A 429 -21.63 12.53 25.09
N ARG A 430 -21.62 13.00 26.35
CA ARG A 430 -22.73 12.88 27.30
C ARG A 430 -23.94 13.73 26.89
N ALA A 431 -23.69 14.96 26.44
CA ALA A 431 -24.77 15.93 26.13
C ALA A 431 -25.67 15.43 24.98
N SER A 432 -25.17 14.61 24.05
CA SER A 432 -25.95 14.08 22.93
C SER A 432 -26.85 12.90 23.28
N ILE A 433 -26.60 12.19 24.40
CA ILE A 433 -27.31 10.94 24.72
C ILE A 433 -28.82 11.20 24.93
N GLU A 434 -29.17 12.13 25.81
CA GLU A 434 -30.58 12.42 26.13
C GLU A 434 -31.33 13.08 24.96
N GLN A 435 -30.60 13.63 23.95
CA GLN A 435 -31.21 14.21 22.75
C GLN A 435 -31.67 13.12 21.76
N SER A 436 -31.12 11.92 21.84
CA SER A 436 -31.47 10.85 20.91
C SER A 436 -32.87 10.30 21.14
N LEU A 437 -33.68 10.34 20.10
CA LEU A 437 -35.01 9.71 20.13
C LEU A 437 -34.93 8.20 20.21
N ALA A 438 -33.80 7.59 19.83
CA ALA A 438 -33.55 6.15 19.92
C ALA A 438 -33.48 5.64 21.38
N MET A 439 -33.38 6.53 22.37
CA MET A 439 -33.53 6.18 23.78
C MET A 439 -34.86 5.46 24.07
N CYS A 440 -35.93 5.75 23.30
CA CYS A 440 -37.22 5.05 23.44
C CYS A 440 -37.15 3.55 23.17
N THR A 441 -36.08 3.05 22.50
CA THR A 441 -35.87 1.63 22.23
C THR A 441 -35.84 0.79 23.53
N ALA A 442 -35.26 1.33 24.61
CA ALA A 442 -35.22 0.65 25.92
C ALA A 442 -36.58 0.56 26.62
N LEU A 443 -37.55 1.38 26.22
CA LEU A 443 -38.90 1.35 26.75
C LEU A 443 -39.77 0.31 26.04
N ALA A 444 -39.51 0.00 24.78
CA ALA A 444 -40.36 -0.87 23.97
C ALA A 444 -40.65 -2.25 24.58
N PRO A 445 -39.72 -2.95 25.27
CA PRO A 445 -40.01 -4.23 25.93
C PRO A 445 -41.06 -4.12 27.04
N GLU A 446 -41.20 -2.97 27.69
CA GLU A 446 -42.14 -2.76 28.81
C GLU A 446 -43.49 -2.24 28.34
N ILE A 447 -43.49 -1.29 27.39
CA ILE A 447 -44.71 -0.53 27.01
C ILE A 447 -45.21 -0.89 25.60
N GLY A 448 -44.49 -1.73 24.87
CA GLY A 448 -44.78 -2.05 23.47
C GLY A 448 -44.17 -1.06 22.47
N TYR A 449 -43.94 -1.53 21.24
CA TYR A 449 -43.28 -0.78 20.16
C TYR A 449 -44.06 0.49 19.78
N GLU A 450 -45.39 0.38 19.63
CA GLU A 450 -46.25 1.49 19.21
C GLU A 450 -46.28 2.63 20.24
N ALA A 451 -46.35 2.28 21.53
CA ALA A 451 -46.33 3.28 22.61
C ALA A 451 -44.94 3.97 22.66
N ALA A 452 -43.85 3.24 22.52
CA ALA A 452 -42.52 3.80 22.45
C ALA A 452 -42.33 4.72 21.23
N ALA A 453 -42.86 4.35 20.07
CA ALA A 453 -42.85 5.17 18.87
C ALA A 453 -43.66 6.49 19.01
N GLN A 454 -44.79 6.43 19.74
CA GLN A 454 -45.55 7.65 20.05
C GLN A 454 -44.79 8.60 20.95
N ILE A 455 -44.05 8.11 21.95
CA ILE A 455 -43.18 8.92 22.81
C ILE A 455 -42.11 9.60 21.98
N ALA A 456 -41.42 8.88 21.09
CA ALA A 456 -40.40 9.42 20.23
C ALA A 456 -40.95 10.53 19.30
N LYS A 457 -42.12 10.30 18.68
CA LYS A 457 -42.77 11.30 17.83
C LYS A 457 -43.15 12.55 18.59
N GLU A 458 -43.62 12.42 19.83
CA GLU A 458 -43.99 13.57 20.66
C GLU A 458 -42.72 14.31 21.13
N ALA A 459 -41.70 13.61 21.55
CA ALA A 459 -40.40 14.17 21.90
C ALA A 459 -39.84 15.00 20.74
N TYR A 460 -39.84 14.47 19.53
CA TYR A 460 -39.44 15.21 18.33
C TYR A 460 -40.28 16.48 18.09
N LYS A 461 -41.63 16.37 18.17
CA LYS A 461 -42.53 17.46 17.91
C LYS A 461 -42.43 18.58 18.94
N THR A 462 -42.14 18.25 20.19
CA THR A 462 -42.12 19.21 21.31
C THR A 462 -40.73 19.73 21.65
N GLY A 463 -39.65 19.16 21.06
CA GLY A 463 -38.27 19.47 21.42
C GLY A 463 -37.85 18.95 22.80
N LYS A 464 -38.68 18.10 23.43
CA LYS A 464 -38.38 17.45 24.72
C LYS A 464 -37.61 16.15 24.52
N THR A 465 -36.90 15.70 25.56
CA THR A 465 -36.27 14.39 25.58
C THR A 465 -37.29 13.24 25.72
N VAL A 466 -36.95 12.04 25.34
CA VAL A 466 -37.76 10.83 25.56
C VAL A 466 -38.12 10.69 27.04
N ARG A 467 -37.16 10.97 27.92
CA ARG A 467 -37.34 10.91 29.38
C ARG A 467 -38.40 11.88 29.87
N GLU A 468 -38.31 13.13 29.44
CA GLU A 468 -39.26 14.20 29.84
C GLU A 468 -40.68 13.85 29.39
N VAL A 469 -40.86 13.40 28.16
CA VAL A 469 -42.20 12.98 27.66
C VAL A 469 -42.73 11.81 28.46
N ALA A 470 -41.92 10.79 28.71
CA ALA A 470 -42.35 9.58 29.47
C ALA A 470 -42.71 9.92 30.92
N LEU A 471 -41.97 10.82 31.59
CA LEU A 471 -42.28 11.34 32.92
C LEU A 471 -43.58 12.16 32.91
N THR A 472 -43.77 13.07 31.98
CA THR A 472 -44.97 13.90 31.86
C THR A 472 -46.22 13.05 31.67
N LYS A 473 -46.12 11.98 30.90
CA LYS A 473 -47.22 11.04 30.65
C LYS A 473 -47.41 10.00 31.76
N LYS A 474 -46.53 9.96 32.74
CA LYS A 474 -46.53 8.94 33.81
C LYS A 474 -46.63 7.52 33.31
N ILE A 475 -45.87 7.21 32.23
CA ILE A 475 -45.93 5.91 31.54
C ILE A 475 -45.47 4.79 32.47
N LEU A 476 -44.44 5.05 33.28
CA LEU A 476 -43.84 4.12 34.24
C LEU A 476 -43.47 4.89 35.53
N PRO A 477 -43.30 4.20 36.66
CA PRO A 477 -42.70 4.79 37.83
C PRO A 477 -41.34 5.39 37.52
N GLU A 478 -41.01 6.56 38.08
CA GLU A 478 -39.76 7.26 37.79
C GLU A 478 -38.50 6.39 38.02
N SER A 479 -38.47 5.61 39.10
CA SER A 479 -37.38 4.68 39.40
C SER A 479 -37.18 3.62 38.31
N ARG A 480 -38.28 3.12 37.75
CA ARG A 480 -38.28 2.12 36.67
C ARG A 480 -37.80 2.79 35.36
N LEU A 481 -38.30 3.98 35.09
CA LEU A 481 -37.90 4.75 33.91
C LEU A 481 -36.40 5.09 33.93
N ASN A 482 -35.87 5.53 35.08
CA ASN A 482 -34.45 5.80 35.24
C ASN A 482 -33.58 4.57 35.05
N HIS A 483 -34.06 3.41 35.49
CA HIS A 483 -33.38 2.13 35.30
C HIS A 483 -33.33 1.72 33.79
N LEU A 484 -34.46 1.86 33.10
CA LEU A 484 -34.55 1.51 31.66
C LEU A 484 -33.78 2.48 30.76
N LEU A 485 -33.81 3.76 31.08
CA LEU A 485 -33.13 4.83 30.32
C LEU A 485 -31.71 5.08 30.82
N ASP A 486 -31.12 4.19 31.61
CA ASP A 486 -29.69 4.25 31.96
C ASP A 486 -28.84 3.95 30.68
N PRO A 487 -28.10 4.93 30.15
CA PRO A 487 -27.36 4.75 28.90
C PRO A 487 -26.29 3.67 28.98
N TRP A 488 -25.68 3.46 30.16
CA TRP A 488 -24.67 2.42 30.35
C TRP A 488 -25.22 1.03 30.12
N ARG A 489 -26.42 0.74 30.65
CA ARG A 489 -27.07 -0.55 30.47
C ARG A 489 -27.41 -0.89 29.04
N MET A 490 -27.59 0.13 28.20
CA MET A 490 -27.85 -0.04 26.76
C MET A 490 -26.60 -0.45 25.98
N THR A 491 -25.42 -0.34 26.58
CA THR A 491 -24.16 -0.68 25.92
C THR A 491 -23.74 -2.15 26.08
N GLU A 492 -24.50 -2.91 26.85
CA GLU A 492 -24.22 -4.33 27.15
C GLU A 492 -25.36 -5.23 26.69
N PRO A 493 -25.06 -6.50 26.30
CA PRO A 493 -26.10 -7.49 26.03
C PRO A 493 -26.95 -7.72 27.25
N GLY A 494 -28.27 -7.79 27.06
CA GLY A 494 -29.19 -8.10 28.16
C GLY A 494 -30.63 -7.72 27.85
N LEU A 495 -31.54 -8.14 28.72
CA LEU A 495 -32.97 -7.86 28.65
C LEU A 495 -33.30 -6.74 29.64
N THR A 496 -33.31 -5.50 29.23
CA THR A 496 -33.62 -4.35 30.10
C THR A 496 -35.04 -4.43 30.68
N GLY A 497 -35.99 -5.02 29.97
CA GLY A 497 -37.39 -5.19 30.37
C GLY A 497 -37.83 -6.63 30.67
N GLY A 498 -36.90 -7.61 30.87
CA GLY A 498 -37.24 -8.99 31.18
C GLY A 498 -37.79 -9.84 30.02
N LYS A 499 -38.05 -9.22 28.87
CA LYS A 499 -38.43 -9.90 27.61
C LYS A 499 -37.59 -9.37 26.46
N PRO A 500 -37.28 -10.18 25.42
CA PRO A 500 -36.67 -9.68 24.22
C PRO A 500 -37.47 -8.54 23.64
N GLY A 501 -36.86 -7.40 23.43
CA GLY A 501 -37.49 -6.30 22.70
C GLY A 501 -37.81 -6.80 21.29
N GLY A 502 -39.05 -6.55 20.84
CA GLY A 502 -39.53 -7.08 19.59
C GLY A 502 -38.64 -6.66 18.42
N ALA A 503 -37.86 -7.59 17.92
CA ALA A 503 -37.65 -7.73 16.51
C ALA A 503 -39.01 -8.22 15.96
N GLY A 504 -39.99 -7.36 15.98
CA GLY A 504 -41.22 -7.60 15.25
C GLY A 504 -40.82 -7.54 13.78
N GLY A 505 -40.95 -8.65 13.10
CA GLY A 505 -40.77 -8.78 11.68
C GLY A 505 -41.64 -7.85 10.87
#